data_32a399f241760542b0e037271145048e
#
_entry.id   32a399f241760542b0e037271145048e
#
_cell.length_a   1.000
_cell.length_b   1.000
_cell.length_c   1.000
_cell.angle_alpha   90.00
_cell.angle_beta   90.00
_cell.angle_gamma   90.00
#
_symmetry.space_group_name_H-M   'P 1'
#
loop_
_entity.id
_entity.type
_entity.pdbx_description
1 polymer ?
#
loop_
_entity_poly.entity_id
_entity_poly.type
_entity_poly.pdbx_seq_one_letter_code
_entity_poly.pdbx_strand_id
1 'polypeptide(L)'
;MALLEIKDLQVFYGVIQALKGVDFTVNEGEIVTLIGANGAGKTTIMQSIMGLIPIHSGSVTYDGQDITKMPGHQIVHLGMTQVPEGRRIFQELTVYENLLMGAFTQKNKAQIKKDIEATCTRFPRLGERKNQIAGTLSGGEQQMLAMGRALMSHPKLLMLDEPSMGLSPLLVDEVFEIIKDFRDDGTTILLVEQNANKALDICDRAYVLENGNIVLSGTGKELAQSDSVKKAYLGG
;
A
#
# COMPACT_ATOMS: atom_id res chain seq x y z
N MET A 1 10.51 16.24 6.14
CA MET A 1 9.17 16.83 5.97
C MET A 1 8.18 15.71 5.71
N ALA A 2 6.94 15.83 6.19
CA ALA A 2 5.94 14.82 5.87
C ALA A 2 5.65 14.83 4.36
N LEU A 3 5.75 13.67 3.70
CA LEU A 3 5.32 13.48 2.32
C LEU A 3 3.80 13.37 2.24
N LEU A 4 3.19 12.68 3.22
CA LEU A 4 1.73 12.58 3.38
C LEU A 4 1.36 13.02 4.79
N GLU A 5 0.37 13.90 4.90
CA GLU A 5 -0.19 14.38 6.17
C GLU A 5 -1.71 14.23 6.16
N ILE A 6 -2.25 13.56 7.15
CA ILE A 6 -3.68 13.36 7.36
C ILE A 6 -4.07 14.11 8.64
N LYS A 7 -5.10 14.96 8.58
CA LYS A 7 -5.60 15.73 9.71
C LYS A 7 -7.11 15.60 9.85
N ASP A 8 -7.55 15.20 11.04
CA ASP A 8 -8.97 15.08 11.46
C ASP A 8 -9.84 14.37 10.41
N LEU A 9 -9.31 13.28 9.81
CA LEU A 9 -9.97 12.59 8.72
C LEU A 9 -11.24 11.88 9.22
N GLN A 10 -12.40 12.33 8.73
CA GLN A 10 -13.69 11.74 9.05
C GLN A 10 -14.39 11.25 7.78
N VAL A 11 -14.87 10.00 7.83
CA VAL A 11 -15.51 9.33 6.70
C VAL A 11 -16.76 8.60 7.16
N PHE A 12 -17.81 8.68 6.36
CA PHE A 12 -19.08 8.03 6.62
C PHE A 12 -19.51 7.14 5.46
N TYR A 13 -20.11 6.00 5.79
CA TYR A 13 -20.89 5.17 4.87
C TYR A 13 -22.36 5.28 5.26
N GLY A 14 -23.08 6.17 4.58
CA GLY A 14 -24.44 6.54 4.99
C GLY A 14 -24.46 7.16 6.40
N VAL A 15 -25.08 6.48 7.35
CA VAL A 15 -25.15 6.93 8.76
C VAL A 15 -24.02 6.38 9.64
N ILE A 16 -23.20 5.47 9.10
CA ILE A 16 -22.14 4.82 9.87
C ILE A 16 -20.85 5.62 9.71
N GLN A 17 -20.32 6.16 10.81
CA GLN A 17 -19.02 6.82 10.84
C GLN A 17 -17.90 5.76 10.89
N ALA A 18 -17.19 5.61 9.78
CA ALA A 18 -16.09 4.65 9.64
C ALA A 18 -14.77 5.20 10.17
N LEU A 19 -14.48 6.50 9.96
CA LEU A 19 -13.32 7.20 10.52
C LEU A 19 -13.78 8.39 11.36
N LYS A 20 -13.17 8.55 12.54
CA LYS A 20 -13.65 9.45 13.59
C LYS A 20 -12.64 10.54 13.99
N GLY A 21 -11.94 11.11 13.00
CA GLY A 21 -10.88 12.10 13.24
C GLY A 21 -9.52 11.43 13.33
N VAL A 22 -9.06 10.87 12.22
CA VAL A 22 -7.77 10.18 12.14
C VAL A 22 -6.67 11.17 11.76
N ASP A 23 -5.57 11.17 12.55
CA ASP A 23 -4.38 11.99 12.34
C ASP A 23 -3.15 11.12 12.22
N PHE A 24 -2.41 11.21 11.12
CA PHE A 24 -1.10 10.59 10.97
C PHE A 24 -0.27 11.22 9.86
N THR A 25 1.00 10.89 9.85
CA THR A 25 1.94 11.37 8.83
C THR A 25 2.80 10.24 8.28
N VAL A 26 3.25 10.39 7.03
CA VAL A 26 4.27 9.55 6.40
C VAL A 26 5.38 10.48 5.92
N ASN A 27 6.62 10.28 6.37
CA ASN A 27 7.77 11.03 5.88
C ASN A 27 8.36 10.32 4.66
N GLU A 28 9.14 11.09 3.88
CA GLU A 28 9.82 10.54 2.71
C GLU A 28 10.84 9.46 3.12
N GLY A 29 10.85 8.34 2.39
CA GLY A 29 11.80 7.24 2.56
C GLY A 29 11.51 6.31 3.74
N GLU A 30 10.38 6.46 4.46
CA GLU A 30 10.02 5.55 5.55
C GLU A 30 8.96 4.51 5.15
N ILE A 31 8.91 3.40 5.89
CA ILE A 31 7.79 2.48 5.93
C ILE A 31 6.92 2.85 7.14
N VAL A 32 5.72 3.33 6.88
CA VAL A 32 4.69 3.52 7.91
C VAL A 32 3.65 2.42 7.78
N THR A 33 3.28 1.78 8.90
CA THR A 33 2.21 0.77 8.87
C THR A 33 0.99 1.17 9.68
N LEU A 34 -0.19 0.85 9.15
CA LEU A 34 -1.46 0.90 9.87
C LEU A 34 -1.85 -0.53 10.22
N ILE A 35 -1.87 -0.86 11.50
CA ILE A 35 -2.33 -2.16 12.00
C ILE A 35 -3.67 -2.01 12.71
N GLY A 36 -4.47 -3.08 12.69
CA GLY A 36 -5.78 -3.09 13.33
C GLY A 36 -6.62 -4.27 12.85
N ALA A 37 -7.66 -4.59 13.60
CA ALA A 37 -8.58 -5.67 13.25
C ALA A 37 -9.35 -5.39 11.94
N ASN A 38 -9.98 -6.43 11.38
CA ASN A 38 -10.89 -6.26 10.25
C ASN A 38 -12.04 -5.33 10.63
N GLY A 39 -12.37 -4.40 9.72
CA GLY A 39 -13.37 -3.36 9.99
C GLY A 39 -12.90 -2.18 10.83
N ALA A 40 -11.62 -2.11 11.24
CA ALA A 40 -11.09 -0.96 11.99
C ALA A 40 -11.07 0.35 11.20
N GLY A 41 -11.13 0.29 9.83
CA GLY A 41 -11.13 1.47 8.96
C GLY A 41 -9.87 1.59 8.09
N LYS A 42 -8.95 0.61 8.10
CA LYS A 42 -7.67 0.64 7.36
C LYS A 42 -7.86 0.89 5.86
N THR A 43 -8.63 0.04 5.18
CA THR A 43 -8.93 0.20 3.74
C THR A 43 -9.69 1.49 3.46
N THR A 44 -10.55 1.95 4.40
CA THR A 44 -11.26 3.23 4.31
C THR A 44 -10.28 4.40 4.25
N ILE A 45 -9.22 4.40 5.09
CA ILE A 45 -8.15 5.39 5.04
C ILE A 45 -7.50 5.39 3.65
N MET A 46 -7.08 4.23 3.15
CA MET A 46 -6.43 4.08 1.84
C MET A 46 -7.30 4.63 0.70
N GLN A 47 -8.58 4.25 0.68
CA GLN A 47 -9.54 4.69 -0.35
C GLN A 47 -9.83 6.19 -0.27
N SER A 48 -9.86 6.77 0.94
CA SER A 48 -10.05 8.21 1.14
C SER A 48 -8.85 9.00 0.58
N ILE A 49 -7.62 8.57 0.91
CA ILE A 49 -6.39 9.19 0.40
C ILE A 49 -6.35 9.16 -1.13
N MET A 50 -6.76 8.04 -1.74
CA MET A 50 -6.80 7.88 -3.20
C MET A 50 -8.00 8.57 -3.87
N GLY A 51 -8.85 9.29 -3.12
CA GLY A 51 -10.02 9.97 -3.68
C GLY A 51 -11.07 9.03 -4.26
N LEU A 52 -11.11 7.77 -3.78
CA LEU A 52 -12.08 6.75 -4.21
C LEU A 52 -13.39 6.82 -3.42
N ILE A 53 -13.35 7.35 -2.21
CA ILE A 53 -14.50 7.62 -1.36
C ILE A 53 -14.48 9.06 -0.85
N PRO A 54 -15.64 9.69 -0.65
CA PRO A 54 -15.68 11.08 -0.22
C PRO A 54 -15.27 11.22 1.25
N ILE A 55 -14.46 12.24 1.52
CA ILE A 55 -14.09 12.68 2.86
C ILE A 55 -15.20 13.61 3.37
N HIS A 56 -15.71 13.36 4.58
CA HIS A 56 -16.74 14.21 5.21
C HIS A 56 -16.13 15.49 5.78
N SER A 57 -15.05 15.36 6.56
CA SER A 57 -14.27 16.47 7.11
C SER A 57 -12.82 16.05 7.31
N GLY A 58 -11.96 17.03 7.60
CA GLY A 58 -10.52 16.86 7.70
C GLY A 58 -9.82 17.15 6.39
N SER A 59 -8.53 16.87 6.33
CA SER A 59 -7.70 17.17 5.17
C SER A 59 -6.65 16.09 4.91
N VAL A 60 -6.30 15.94 3.62
CA VAL A 60 -5.20 15.11 3.12
C VAL A 60 -4.25 16.01 2.35
N THR A 61 -3.01 16.12 2.83
CA THR A 61 -1.94 16.88 2.16
C THR A 61 -0.86 15.92 1.68
N TYR A 62 -0.50 15.99 0.41
CA TYR A 62 0.55 15.18 -0.21
C TYR A 62 1.58 16.07 -0.90
N ASP A 63 2.87 15.90 -0.55
CA ASP A 63 3.99 16.70 -1.06
C ASP A 63 3.70 18.22 -0.98
N GLY A 64 3.11 18.67 0.15
CA GLY A 64 2.71 20.05 0.39
C GLY A 64 1.44 20.52 -0.33
N GLN A 65 0.80 19.68 -1.14
CA GLN A 65 -0.42 19.99 -1.88
C GLN A 65 -1.65 19.40 -1.19
N ASP A 66 -2.71 20.18 -1.01
CA ASP A 66 -4.02 19.66 -0.57
C ASP A 66 -4.65 18.81 -1.68
N ILE A 67 -4.85 17.51 -1.40
CA ILE A 67 -5.48 16.55 -2.30
C ILE A 67 -6.84 16.06 -1.80
N THR A 68 -7.39 16.66 -0.74
CA THR A 68 -8.61 16.21 -0.04
C THR A 68 -9.80 15.97 -0.96
N LYS A 69 -9.93 16.78 -2.01
CA LYS A 69 -11.04 16.69 -2.99
C LYS A 69 -10.55 16.33 -4.40
N MET A 70 -9.29 15.92 -4.52
CA MET A 70 -8.69 15.59 -5.81
C MET A 70 -9.17 14.21 -6.28
N PRO A 71 -9.59 14.06 -7.55
CA PRO A 71 -9.99 12.76 -8.07
C PRO A 71 -8.77 11.82 -8.23
N GLY A 72 -8.96 10.52 -7.97
CA GLY A 72 -7.88 9.53 -7.91
C GLY A 72 -6.97 9.49 -9.12
N HIS A 73 -7.50 9.69 -10.35
CA HIS A 73 -6.68 9.70 -11.56
C HIS A 73 -5.66 10.86 -11.58
N GLN A 74 -5.94 11.99 -10.91
CA GLN A 74 -4.98 13.09 -10.78
C GLN A 74 -3.98 12.80 -9.67
N ILE A 75 -4.38 12.15 -8.57
CA ILE A 75 -3.50 11.76 -7.47
C ILE A 75 -2.39 10.83 -7.97
N VAL A 76 -2.70 9.88 -8.84
CA VAL A 76 -1.70 8.98 -9.44
C VAL A 76 -0.63 9.74 -10.23
N HIS A 77 -0.99 10.83 -10.91
CA HIS A 77 -0.03 11.68 -11.63
C HIS A 77 0.92 12.45 -10.70
N LEU A 78 0.59 12.61 -9.42
CA LEU A 78 1.48 13.19 -8.41
C LEU A 78 2.52 12.19 -7.89
N GLY A 79 2.46 10.92 -8.31
CA GLY A 79 3.38 9.86 -7.88
C GLY A 79 2.90 9.07 -6.67
N MET A 80 1.60 9.01 -6.42
CA MET A 80 1.00 8.14 -5.42
C MET A 80 0.31 6.96 -6.11
N THR A 81 0.63 5.72 -5.69
CA THR A 81 0.07 4.51 -6.30
C THR A 81 -0.37 3.54 -5.21
N GLN A 82 -1.49 2.85 -5.43
CA GLN A 82 -2.02 1.85 -4.51
C GLN A 82 -2.03 0.46 -5.14
N VAL A 83 -1.60 -0.54 -4.37
CA VAL A 83 -1.92 -1.96 -4.57
C VAL A 83 -3.08 -2.29 -3.63
N PRO A 84 -4.31 -2.39 -4.12
CA PRO A 84 -5.48 -2.65 -3.28
C PRO A 84 -5.54 -4.11 -2.85
N GLU A 85 -6.32 -4.38 -1.80
CA GLU A 85 -6.66 -5.74 -1.36
C GLU A 85 -7.24 -6.57 -2.53
N GLY A 86 -6.93 -7.86 -2.55
CA GLY A 86 -7.43 -8.80 -3.55
C GLY A 86 -6.69 -8.71 -4.90
N ARG A 87 -5.45 -8.19 -4.92
CA ARG A 87 -4.51 -8.18 -6.05
C ARG A 87 -4.93 -7.29 -7.22
N ARG A 88 -6.21 -7.28 -7.63
CA ARG A 88 -6.83 -6.44 -8.67
C ARG A 88 -6.01 -6.35 -9.97
N ILE A 89 -5.51 -7.49 -10.45
CA ILE A 89 -4.85 -7.60 -11.74
C ILE A 89 -5.88 -7.62 -12.88
N PHE A 90 -5.46 -7.30 -14.09
CA PHE A 90 -6.27 -7.48 -15.30
C PHE A 90 -6.14 -8.93 -15.76
N GLN A 91 -7.10 -9.77 -15.38
CA GLN A 91 -7.03 -11.23 -15.53
C GLN A 91 -6.97 -11.69 -16.99
N GLU A 92 -7.62 -10.97 -17.90
CA GLU A 92 -7.67 -11.29 -19.33
C GLU A 92 -6.41 -10.82 -20.11
N LEU A 93 -5.57 -9.99 -19.47
CA LEU A 93 -4.33 -9.51 -20.06
C LEU A 93 -3.18 -10.42 -19.70
N THR A 94 -2.12 -10.41 -20.52
CA THR A 94 -0.86 -11.06 -20.20
C THR A 94 -0.14 -10.37 -19.05
N VAL A 95 0.87 -11.02 -18.46
CA VAL A 95 1.78 -10.42 -17.48
C VAL A 95 2.40 -9.14 -18.04
N TYR A 96 2.92 -9.20 -19.26
CA TYR A 96 3.53 -8.05 -19.93
C TYR A 96 2.56 -6.87 -20.07
N GLU A 97 1.33 -7.12 -20.53
CA GLU A 97 0.30 -6.09 -20.69
C GLU A 97 -0.14 -5.51 -19.35
N ASN A 98 -0.23 -6.33 -18.28
CA ASN A 98 -0.48 -5.82 -16.93
C ASN A 98 0.62 -4.84 -16.48
N LEU A 99 1.90 -5.17 -16.69
CA LEU A 99 3.01 -4.27 -16.37
C LEU A 99 2.92 -3.00 -17.21
N LEU A 100 2.66 -3.12 -18.51
CA LEU A 100 2.50 -1.98 -19.40
C LEU A 100 1.37 -1.04 -18.96
N MET A 101 0.24 -1.58 -18.46
CA MET A 101 -0.85 -0.78 -17.89
C MET A 101 -0.42 0.03 -16.67
N GLY A 102 0.54 -0.49 -15.86
CA GLY A 102 1.10 0.25 -14.73
C GLY A 102 1.92 1.49 -15.14
N ALA A 103 2.46 1.49 -16.36
CA ALA A 103 3.25 2.59 -16.91
C ALA A 103 2.41 3.68 -17.60
N PHE A 104 1.07 3.73 -17.40
CA PHE A 104 0.19 4.61 -18.16
C PHE A 104 0.50 6.11 -17.99
N THR A 105 1.13 6.49 -16.87
CA THR A 105 1.59 7.87 -16.62
C THR A 105 2.90 8.21 -17.35
N GLN A 106 3.64 7.19 -17.84
CA GLN A 106 4.94 7.33 -18.47
C GLN A 106 4.80 7.59 -19.98
N LYS A 107 5.62 8.50 -20.50
CA LYS A 107 5.60 8.85 -21.94
C LYS A 107 6.77 8.25 -22.73
N ASN A 108 7.87 7.90 -22.04
CA ASN A 108 9.08 7.41 -22.68
C ASN A 108 9.03 5.89 -22.90
N LYS A 109 8.72 5.46 -24.12
CA LYS A 109 8.61 4.03 -24.48
C LYS A 109 9.90 3.24 -24.25
N ALA A 110 11.08 3.85 -24.44
CA ALA A 110 12.35 3.19 -24.20
C ALA A 110 12.58 2.94 -22.70
N GLN A 111 12.18 3.91 -21.85
CA GLN A 111 12.24 3.74 -20.41
C GLN A 111 11.24 2.67 -19.94
N ILE A 112 10.00 2.69 -20.41
CA ILE A 112 8.97 1.67 -20.08
C ILE A 112 9.51 0.25 -20.34
N LYS A 113 10.21 0.05 -21.48
CA LYS A 113 10.79 -1.26 -21.80
C LYS A 113 11.85 -1.68 -20.78
N LYS A 114 12.74 -0.75 -20.37
CA LYS A 114 13.74 -0.99 -19.34
C LYS A 114 13.11 -1.30 -17.98
N ASP A 115 12.06 -0.58 -17.62
CA ASP A 115 11.35 -0.76 -16.36
C ASP A 115 10.65 -2.14 -16.31
N ILE A 116 10.06 -2.59 -17.42
CA ILE A 116 9.51 -3.96 -17.52
C ILE A 116 10.62 -5.00 -17.36
N GLU A 117 11.78 -4.81 -17.98
CA GLU A 117 12.93 -5.72 -17.85
C GLU A 117 13.44 -5.74 -16.41
N ALA A 118 13.58 -4.58 -15.76
CA ALA A 118 13.98 -4.47 -14.36
C ALA A 118 12.95 -5.14 -13.42
N THR A 119 11.65 -4.92 -13.66
CA THR A 119 10.58 -5.58 -12.90
C THR A 119 10.62 -7.10 -13.08
N CYS A 120 10.86 -7.60 -14.28
CA CYS A 120 11.02 -9.03 -14.55
C CYS A 120 12.28 -9.62 -13.91
N THR A 121 13.33 -8.84 -13.74
CA THR A 121 14.54 -9.25 -13.01
C THR A 121 14.26 -9.36 -11.52
N ARG A 122 13.53 -8.40 -10.96
CA ARG A 122 13.12 -8.41 -9.54
C ARG A 122 12.10 -9.53 -9.22
N PHE A 123 11.21 -9.83 -10.17
CA PHE A 123 10.22 -10.91 -10.08
C PHE A 123 10.48 -11.96 -11.17
N PRO A 124 11.46 -12.89 -11.00
CA PRO A 124 11.87 -13.80 -12.06
C PRO A 124 10.74 -14.66 -12.62
N ARG A 125 9.78 -15.07 -11.77
CA ARG A 125 8.60 -15.84 -12.19
C ARG A 125 7.71 -15.08 -13.17
N LEU A 126 7.60 -13.75 -13.01
CA LEU A 126 6.89 -12.92 -13.99
C LEU A 126 7.66 -12.82 -15.31
N GLY A 127 9.00 -12.73 -15.23
CA GLY A 127 9.87 -12.73 -16.39
C GLY A 127 9.74 -13.98 -17.24
N GLU A 128 9.71 -15.17 -16.60
CA GLU A 128 9.50 -16.48 -17.25
C GLU A 128 8.13 -16.58 -17.94
N ARG A 129 7.13 -15.85 -17.45
CA ARG A 129 5.72 -15.97 -17.82
C ARG A 129 5.16 -14.71 -18.50
N LYS A 130 6.01 -13.87 -19.09
CA LYS A 130 5.64 -12.58 -19.69
C LYS A 130 4.40 -12.62 -20.58
N ASN A 131 4.28 -13.67 -21.40
CA ASN A 131 3.19 -13.83 -22.36
C ASN A 131 2.01 -14.67 -21.83
N GLN A 132 2.07 -15.12 -20.57
CA GLN A 132 1.00 -15.90 -19.95
C GLN A 132 -0.15 -14.98 -19.55
N ILE A 133 -1.38 -15.43 -19.71
CA ILE A 133 -2.59 -14.74 -19.23
C ILE A 133 -2.56 -14.67 -17.70
N ALA A 134 -2.67 -13.46 -17.16
CA ALA A 134 -2.46 -13.19 -15.74
C ALA A 134 -3.47 -13.91 -14.82
N GLY A 135 -4.69 -14.13 -15.28
CA GLY A 135 -5.70 -14.88 -14.53
C GLY A 135 -5.32 -16.35 -14.28
N THR A 136 -4.35 -16.92 -15.03
CA THR A 136 -3.89 -18.31 -14.86
C THR A 136 -2.68 -18.44 -13.93
N LEU A 137 -2.16 -17.34 -13.39
CA LEU A 137 -1.09 -17.32 -12.41
C LEU A 137 -1.58 -17.82 -11.04
N SER A 138 -0.66 -18.36 -10.24
CA SER A 138 -0.92 -18.64 -8.82
C SER A 138 -1.22 -17.35 -8.05
N GLY A 139 -1.85 -17.48 -6.88
CA GLY A 139 -2.18 -16.31 -6.06
C GLY A 139 -0.97 -15.46 -5.66
N GLY A 140 0.18 -16.09 -5.38
CA GLY A 140 1.42 -15.37 -5.09
C GLY A 140 1.97 -14.64 -6.31
N GLU A 141 2.00 -15.29 -7.48
CA GLU A 141 2.43 -14.66 -8.73
C GLU A 141 1.52 -13.48 -9.12
N GLN A 142 0.20 -13.58 -8.88
CA GLN A 142 -0.72 -12.47 -9.08
C GLN A 142 -0.43 -11.30 -8.13
N GLN A 143 -0.04 -11.58 -6.87
CA GLN A 143 0.36 -10.55 -5.91
C GLN A 143 1.65 -9.85 -6.36
N MET A 144 2.67 -10.63 -6.78
CA MET A 144 3.90 -10.09 -7.34
C MET A 144 3.63 -9.23 -8.58
N LEU A 145 2.70 -9.67 -9.44
CA LEU A 145 2.30 -8.89 -10.63
C LEU A 145 1.62 -7.58 -10.24
N ALA A 146 0.75 -7.57 -9.23
CA ALA A 146 0.10 -6.36 -8.76
C ALA A 146 1.12 -5.34 -8.20
N MET A 147 2.10 -5.82 -7.41
CA MET A 147 3.20 -5.00 -6.88
C MET A 147 4.12 -4.50 -8.01
N GLY A 148 4.53 -5.38 -8.92
CA GLY A 148 5.34 -5.01 -10.08
C GLY A 148 4.65 -3.98 -10.98
N ARG A 149 3.35 -4.14 -11.21
CA ARG A 149 2.54 -3.16 -11.96
C ARG A 149 2.52 -1.79 -11.29
N ALA A 150 2.43 -1.74 -9.96
CA ALA A 150 2.45 -0.48 -9.22
C ALA A 150 3.80 0.24 -9.36
N LEU A 151 4.92 -0.49 -9.35
CA LEU A 151 6.26 0.09 -9.54
C LEU A 151 6.47 0.72 -10.92
N MET A 152 5.77 0.25 -11.95
CA MET A 152 5.87 0.79 -13.30
C MET A 152 5.48 2.28 -13.39
N SER A 153 4.78 2.82 -12.40
CA SER A 153 4.44 4.26 -12.32
C SER A 153 5.55 5.11 -11.69
N HIS A 154 6.65 4.52 -11.18
CA HIS A 154 7.70 5.18 -10.41
C HIS A 154 7.13 5.99 -9.22
N PRO A 155 6.41 5.34 -8.28
CA PRO A 155 5.73 6.06 -7.22
C PRO A 155 6.71 6.66 -6.22
N LYS A 156 6.45 7.90 -5.77
CA LYS A 156 7.07 8.48 -4.58
C LYS A 156 6.50 7.85 -3.31
N LEU A 157 5.18 7.57 -3.33
CA LEU A 157 4.47 6.88 -2.25
C LEU A 157 3.72 5.66 -2.81
N LEU A 158 4.11 4.48 -2.34
CA LEU A 158 3.44 3.23 -2.63
C LEU A 158 2.57 2.83 -1.44
N MET A 159 1.28 2.67 -1.67
CA MET A 159 0.32 2.24 -0.67
C MET A 159 -0.05 0.77 -0.91
N LEU A 160 0.13 -0.08 0.10
CA LEU A 160 -0.10 -1.52 0.04
C LEU A 160 -1.21 -1.92 1.02
N ASP A 161 -2.32 -2.46 0.50
CA ASP A 161 -3.47 -2.85 1.29
C ASP A 161 -3.52 -4.38 1.44
N GLU A 162 -3.12 -4.87 2.61
CA GLU A 162 -3.04 -6.29 3.00
C GLU A 162 -2.33 -7.18 1.95
N PRO A 163 -1.09 -6.82 1.54
CA PRO A 163 -0.40 -7.51 0.46
C PRO A 163 -0.06 -8.98 0.77
N SER A 164 -0.03 -9.36 2.04
CA SER A 164 0.29 -10.73 2.47
C SER A 164 -0.95 -11.65 2.58
N MET A 165 -2.17 -11.09 2.45
CA MET A 165 -3.39 -11.84 2.72
C MET A 165 -3.59 -13.02 1.77
N GLY A 166 -3.89 -14.20 2.35
CA GLY A 166 -4.17 -15.43 1.60
C GLY A 166 -2.97 -16.02 0.87
N LEU A 167 -1.74 -15.66 1.29
CA LEU A 167 -0.51 -16.25 0.80
C LEU A 167 0.00 -17.36 1.75
N SER A 168 0.82 -18.27 1.20
CA SER A 168 1.55 -19.23 2.03
C SER A 168 2.61 -18.52 2.88
N PRO A 169 3.04 -19.10 4.03
CA PRO A 169 4.04 -18.46 4.89
C PRO A 169 5.32 -18.06 4.16
N LEU A 170 5.82 -18.90 3.25
CA LEU A 170 7.01 -18.61 2.45
C LEU A 170 6.81 -17.36 1.55
N LEU A 171 5.65 -17.24 0.91
CA LEU A 171 5.33 -16.09 0.06
C LEU A 171 5.06 -14.82 0.88
N VAL A 172 4.55 -14.96 2.10
CA VAL A 172 4.44 -13.83 3.04
C VAL A 172 5.84 -13.25 3.31
N ASP A 173 6.81 -14.11 3.67
CA ASP A 173 8.18 -13.65 3.93
C ASP A 173 8.78 -12.97 2.69
N GLU A 174 8.58 -13.54 1.50
CA GLU A 174 9.05 -12.95 0.24
C GLU A 174 8.43 -11.57 -0.02
N VAL A 175 7.11 -11.40 0.21
CA VAL A 175 6.43 -10.09 0.06
C VAL A 175 7.04 -9.04 0.99
N PHE A 176 7.29 -9.38 2.26
CA PHE A 176 7.86 -8.44 3.22
C PHE A 176 9.31 -8.05 2.88
N GLU A 177 10.12 -8.99 2.37
CA GLU A 177 11.47 -8.67 1.87
C GLU A 177 11.39 -7.72 0.65
N ILE A 178 10.50 -7.99 -0.30
CA ILE A 178 10.28 -7.09 -1.46
C ILE A 178 9.85 -5.68 -1.01
N ILE A 179 9.02 -5.56 0.03
CA ILE A 179 8.62 -4.25 0.56
C ILE A 179 9.82 -3.50 1.13
N LYS A 180 10.73 -4.18 1.83
CA LYS A 180 12.00 -3.58 2.29
C LYS A 180 12.86 -3.11 1.14
N ASP A 181 13.02 -3.95 0.11
CA ASP A 181 13.77 -3.58 -1.10
C ASP A 181 13.21 -2.32 -1.75
N PHE A 182 11.87 -2.16 -1.81
CA PHE A 182 11.27 -0.95 -2.38
C PHE A 182 11.62 0.31 -1.58
N ARG A 183 11.63 0.23 -0.25
CA ARG A 183 12.08 1.32 0.62
C ARG A 183 13.56 1.62 0.39
N ASP A 184 14.40 0.58 0.30
CA ASP A 184 15.86 0.74 0.12
C ASP A 184 16.19 1.34 -1.26
N ASP A 185 15.34 1.16 -2.26
CA ASP A 185 15.38 1.84 -3.55
C ASP A 185 14.83 3.30 -3.50
N GLY A 186 14.41 3.76 -2.32
CA GLY A 186 13.95 5.15 -2.11
C GLY A 186 12.45 5.36 -2.21
N THR A 187 11.63 4.30 -2.35
CA THR A 187 10.17 4.42 -2.35
C THR A 187 9.64 4.57 -0.93
N THR A 188 8.83 5.60 -0.67
CA THR A 188 8.08 5.74 0.59
C THR A 188 6.91 4.76 0.60
N ILE A 189 6.63 4.13 1.75
CA ILE A 189 5.61 3.07 1.83
C ILE A 189 4.60 3.36 2.94
N LEU A 190 3.31 3.29 2.60
CA LEU A 190 2.22 3.17 3.55
C LEU A 190 1.64 1.75 3.45
N LEU A 191 1.88 0.96 4.47
CA LEU A 191 1.48 -0.44 4.55
C LEU A 191 0.26 -0.59 5.45
N VAL A 192 -0.78 -1.22 4.96
CA VAL A 192 -1.91 -1.70 5.77
C VAL A 192 -1.80 -3.20 5.88
N GLU A 193 -1.78 -3.72 7.11
CA GLU A 193 -1.64 -5.15 7.36
C GLU A 193 -2.44 -5.63 8.56
N GLN A 194 -2.90 -6.87 8.48
CA GLN A 194 -3.46 -7.60 9.61
C GLN A 194 -2.36 -8.39 10.33
N ASN A 195 -1.32 -8.84 9.61
CA ASN A 195 -0.15 -9.51 10.18
C ASN A 195 0.75 -8.49 10.90
N ALA A 196 0.33 -8.09 12.11
CA ALA A 196 1.02 -7.05 12.88
C ALA A 196 2.46 -7.40 13.19
N ASN A 197 2.80 -8.68 13.47
CA ASN A 197 4.18 -9.10 13.73
C ASN A 197 5.09 -8.73 12.57
N LYS A 198 4.76 -9.19 11.37
CA LYS A 198 5.57 -8.94 10.17
C LYS A 198 5.63 -7.45 9.81
N ALA A 199 4.50 -6.74 9.95
CA ALA A 199 4.44 -5.32 9.64
C ALA A 199 5.32 -4.49 10.61
N LEU A 200 5.28 -4.78 11.92
CA LEU A 200 6.08 -4.09 12.92
C LEU A 200 7.58 -4.40 12.80
N ASP A 201 7.94 -5.58 12.29
CA ASP A 201 9.35 -5.96 12.08
C ASP A 201 10.05 -5.12 11.01
N ILE A 202 9.31 -4.62 10.02
CA ILE A 202 9.88 -3.89 8.87
C ILE A 202 9.62 -2.38 8.88
N CYS A 203 8.65 -1.91 9.68
CA CYS A 203 8.26 -0.50 9.64
C CYS A 203 9.16 0.37 10.54
N ASP A 204 9.31 1.63 10.13
CA ASP A 204 9.93 2.67 10.95
C ASP A 204 8.96 3.16 12.02
N ARG A 205 7.70 3.43 11.62
CA ARG A 205 6.62 3.86 12.51
C ARG A 205 5.33 3.10 12.22
N ALA A 206 4.50 2.98 13.26
CA ALA A 206 3.20 2.35 13.11
C ALA A 206 2.12 3.10 13.90
N TYR A 207 0.90 2.95 13.41
CA TYR A 207 -0.33 3.45 14.03
C TYR A 207 -1.29 2.28 14.21
N VAL A 208 -1.86 2.17 15.41
CA VAL A 208 -2.86 1.14 15.73
C VAL A 208 -4.24 1.75 15.58
N LEU A 209 -5.04 1.16 14.68
CA LEU A 209 -6.40 1.63 14.37
C LEU A 209 -7.44 0.71 15.01
N GLU A 210 -8.35 1.29 15.79
CA GLU A 210 -9.49 0.60 16.39
C GLU A 210 -10.77 1.41 16.21
N ASN A 211 -11.81 0.78 15.65
CA ASN A 211 -13.14 1.39 15.50
C ASN A 211 -13.11 2.81 14.88
N GLY A 212 -12.24 3.03 13.90
CA GLY A 212 -12.12 4.31 13.21
C GLY A 212 -11.30 5.39 13.92
N ASN A 213 -10.55 5.04 14.98
CA ASN A 213 -9.64 5.93 15.70
C ASN A 213 -8.22 5.37 15.73
N ILE A 214 -7.22 6.23 15.72
CA ILE A 214 -5.85 5.84 16.09
C ILE A 214 -5.76 5.85 17.62
N VAL A 215 -5.47 4.67 18.20
CA VAL A 215 -5.40 4.49 19.66
C VAL A 215 -3.98 4.46 20.19
N LEU A 216 -3.01 4.06 19.37
CA LEU A 216 -1.59 4.03 19.71
C LEU A 216 -0.76 4.41 18.48
N SER A 217 0.39 4.99 18.71
CA SER A 217 1.40 5.25 17.68
C SER A 217 2.80 5.18 18.28
N GLY A 218 3.80 4.83 17.48
CA GLY A 218 5.19 4.73 17.90
C GLY A 218 6.06 4.11 16.82
N THR A 219 7.31 3.84 17.13
CA THR A 219 8.19 3.05 16.27
C THR A 219 7.72 1.59 16.23
N GLY A 220 8.05 0.87 15.16
CA GLY A 220 7.73 -0.56 15.06
C GLY A 220 8.25 -1.35 16.27
N LYS A 221 9.47 -1.04 16.73
CA LYS A 221 10.10 -1.68 17.90
C LYS A 221 9.36 -1.40 19.21
N GLU A 222 8.95 -0.15 19.45
CA GLU A 222 8.19 0.22 20.66
C GLU A 222 6.84 -0.49 20.70
N LEU A 223 6.11 -0.49 19.59
CA LEU A 223 4.80 -1.15 19.53
C LEU A 223 4.89 -2.67 19.59
N ALA A 224 5.92 -3.30 19.02
CA ALA A 224 6.17 -4.73 19.15
C ALA A 224 6.46 -5.17 20.60
N GLN A 225 6.95 -4.26 21.45
CA GLN A 225 7.20 -4.51 22.88
C GLN A 225 6.01 -4.16 23.77
N SER A 226 5.02 -3.42 23.28
CA SER A 226 3.85 -2.98 24.04
C SER A 226 2.96 -4.17 24.44
N ASP A 227 2.64 -4.30 25.73
CA ASP A 227 1.80 -5.37 26.25
C ASP A 227 0.36 -5.31 25.68
N SER A 228 -0.17 -4.11 25.41
CA SER A 228 -1.47 -3.93 24.79
C SER A 228 -1.48 -4.43 23.35
N VAL A 229 -0.45 -4.12 22.58
CA VAL A 229 -0.31 -4.57 21.19
C VAL A 229 -0.11 -6.10 21.15
N LYS A 230 0.75 -6.64 22.04
CA LYS A 230 0.98 -8.08 22.15
C LYS A 230 -0.33 -8.85 22.37
N LYS A 231 -1.10 -8.45 23.38
CA LYS A 231 -2.37 -9.11 23.72
C LYS A 231 -3.42 -8.99 22.62
N ALA A 232 -3.49 -7.84 21.92
CA ALA A 232 -4.55 -7.60 20.93
C ALA A 232 -4.21 -8.13 19.53
N TYR A 233 -2.93 -8.12 19.13
CA TYR A 233 -2.54 -8.30 17.72
C TYR A 233 -1.41 -9.29 17.48
N LEU A 234 -0.61 -9.67 18.51
CA LEU A 234 0.58 -10.52 18.33
C LEU A 234 0.41 -11.95 18.88
N GLY A 235 -0.79 -12.32 19.37
CA GLY A 235 -1.09 -13.68 19.83
C GLY A 235 -0.38 -14.01 21.15
N GLY A 236 -0.47 -13.12 22.12
CA GLY A 236 0.05 -13.30 23.47
C GLY A 236 -0.68 -14.37 24.29
#